data_41f570d9d5a400edfd382a287789ce57
#
_entry.id   41f570d9d5a400edfd382a287789ce57
#
_cell.length_a   1.000
_cell.length_b   1.000
_cell.length_c   1.000
_cell.angle_alpha   90.00
_cell.angle_beta   90.00
_cell.angle_gamma   90.00
#
_symmetry.space_group_name_H-M   'P 1'
#
loop_
_entity.id
_entity.type
_entity.pdbx_description
1 polymer ?
#
loop_
_entity_poly.entity_id
_entity_poly.type
_entity_poly.pdbx_seq_one_letter_code
_entity_poly.pdbx_strand_id
1 'polypeptide(L)'
;MNQAALIQLGASLVAVLFIAWLVGKIGLGSDPRIADAAHAIRLAEEAEAGFHGVDVARDRAGFAALVRNGEGRLLLVRAHGNHFAARPVDASVVARLDKNFLILTTPDRTFGSVTLQLGKDAGMWASRMREFNCG
;
A
#
# COMPACT_ATOMS: atom_id res chain seq x y z
N MET A 1 -41.39 -25.53 -15.45
CA MET A 1 -40.39 -25.97 -14.46
C MET A 1 -41.09 -26.68 -13.32
N ASN A 2 -40.55 -27.80 -12.90
CA ASN A 2 -41.06 -28.46 -11.71
C ASN A 2 -40.46 -27.90 -10.45
N GLN A 3 -41.03 -28.21 -9.30
CA GLN A 3 -40.63 -27.69 -8.02
C GLN A 3 -39.20 -28.12 -7.64
N ALA A 4 -38.79 -29.32 -8.02
CA ALA A 4 -37.44 -29.83 -7.75
C ALA A 4 -36.37 -29.03 -8.48
N ALA A 5 -36.61 -28.62 -9.73
CA ALA A 5 -35.69 -27.79 -10.51
C ALA A 5 -35.50 -26.40 -9.90
N LEU A 6 -36.61 -25.81 -9.38
CA LEU A 6 -36.55 -24.51 -8.71
C LEU A 6 -35.77 -24.57 -7.41
N ILE A 7 -35.93 -25.61 -6.62
CA ILE A 7 -35.20 -25.82 -5.37
C ILE A 7 -33.70 -26.01 -5.65
N GLN A 8 -33.37 -26.79 -6.67
CA GLN A 8 -31.97 -27.02 -7.06
C GLN A 8 -31.30 -25.75 -7.54
N LEU A 9 -31.98 -24.93 -8.35
CA LEU A 9 -31.47 -23.64 -8.82
C LEU A 9 -31.22 -22.69 -7.64
N GLY A 10 -32.15 -22.60 -6.70
CA GLY A 10 -32.03 -21.77 -5.52
C GLY A 10 -30.87 -22.19 -4.62
N ALA A 11 -30.72 -23.50 -4.40
CA ALA A 11 -29.63 -24.04 -3.59
C ALA A 11 -28.25 -23.74 -4.22
N SER A 12 -28.15 -23.89 -5.55
CA SER A 12 -26.89 -23.57 -6.27
C SER A 12 -26.57 -22.11 -6.18
N LEU A 13 -27.53 -21.22 -6.30
CA LEU A 13 -27.33 -19.77 -6.20
C LEU A 13 -26.85 -19.38 -4.80
N VAL A 14 -27.49 -19.92 -3.76
CA VAL A 14 -27.09 -19.67 -2.36
C VAL A 14 -25.68 -20.16 -2.11
N ALA A 15 -25.29 -21.32 -2.61
CA ALA A 15 -23.93 -21.84 -2.47
C ALA A 15 -22.88 -20.94 -3.11
N VAL A 16 -23.16 -20.45 -4.34
CA VAL A 16 -22.24 -19.53 -5.04
C VAL A 16 -22.10 -18.22 -4.27
N LEU A 17 -23.19 -17.65 -3.80
CA LEU A 17 -23.17 -16.40 -3.03
C LEU A 17 -22.43 -16.57 -1.71
N PHE A 18 -22.61 -17.71 -1.03
CA PHE A 18 -21.91 -18.01 0.21
C PHE A 18 -20.40 -18.11 -0.01
N ILE A 19 -19.97 -18.80 -1.06
CA ILE A 19 -18.55 -18.93 -1.40
C ILE A 19 -17.96 -17.56 -1.73
N ALA A 20 -18.66 -16.76 -2.53
CA ALA A 20 -18.21 -15.41 -2.88
C ALA A 20 -18.07 -14.53 -1.62
N TRP A 21 -19.03 -14.60 -0.70
CA TRP A 21 -18.97 -13.87 0.56
C TRP A 21 -17.78 -14.32 1.43
N LEU A 22 -17.57 -15.64 1.52
CA LEU A 22 -16.49 -16.23 2.30
C LEU A 22 -15.12 -15.82 1.75
N VAL A 23 -14.94 -15.88 0.42
CA VAL A 23 -13.69 -15.45 -0.25
C VAL A 23 -13.41 -13.98 0.03
N GLY A 24 -14.43 -13.13 -0.06
CA GLY A 24 -14.27 -11.71 0.25
C GLY A 24 -13.91 -11.47 1.70
N LYS A 25 -14.47 -12.24 2.63
CA LYS A 25 -14.19 -12.08 4.06
C LYS A 25 -12.79 -12.57 4.46
N ILE A 26 -12.31 -13.64 3.84
CA ILE A 26 -10.97 -14.18 4.07
C ILE A 26 -9.90 -13.32 3.40
N GLY A 27 -10.30 -12.53 2.40
CA GLY A 27 -9.37 -11.69 1.64
C GLY A 27 -8.62 -12.43 0.55
N LEU A 28 -9.01 -13.65 0.23
CA LEU A 28 -8.43 -14.38 -0.90
C LEU A 28 -8.78 -13.68 -2.21
N GLY A 29 -7.78 -13.36 -3.00
CA GLY A 29 -7.97 -12.69 -4.27
C GLY A 29 -7.99 -11.16 -4.21
N SER A 30 -7.94 -10.55 -3.02
CA SER A 30 -7.74 -9.12 -2.89
C SER A 30 -6.28 -8.80 -2.61
N ASP A 31 -5.79 -7.68 -3.14
CA ASP A 31 -4.43 -7.22 -2.86
C ASP A 31 -4.29 -6.85 -1.38
N PRO A 32 -3.15 -7.14 -0.75
CA PRO A 32 -2.92 -6.72 0.62
C PRO A 32 -2.87 -5.20 0.70
N ARG A 33 -3.41 -4.65 1.78
CA ARG A 33 -3.44 -3.19 1.99
C ARG A 33 -2.89 -2.84 3.35
N ILE A 34 -2.28 -1.66 3.40
CA ILE A 34 -1.79 -1.09 4.65
C ILE A 34 -2.99 -0.49 5.38
N ALA A 35 -3.34 -1.09 6.52
CA ALA A 35 -4.57 -0.76 7.23
C ALA A 35 -4.52 0.62 7.90
N ASP A 36 -3.38 0.97 8.50
CA ASP A 36 -3.18 2.22 9.22
C ASP A 36 -1.68 2.55 9.33
N ALA A 37 -1.38 3.67 10.00
CA ALA A 37 0.01 4.11 10.21
C ALA A 37 0.83 3.11 11.02
N ALA A 38 0.24 2.51 12.05
CA ALA A 38 0.93 1.51 12.88
C ALA A 38 1.30 0.27 12.06
N HIS A 39 0.43 -0.15 11.14
CA HIS A 39 0.71 -1.27 10.24
C HIS A 39 1.87 -0.93 9.31
N ALA A 40 1.92 0.29 8.75
CA ALA A 40 3.02 0.73 7.90
C ALA A 40 4.35 0.73 8.65
N ILE A 41 4.35 1.20 9.89
CA ILE A 41 5.56 1.21 10.73
C ILE A 41 6.05 -0.22 10.99
N ARG A 42 5.16 -1.14 11.30
CA ARG A 42 5.52 -2.55 11.50
C ARG A 42 6.13 -3.17 10.25
N LEU A 43 5.55 -2.90 9.09
CA LEU A 43 6.08 -3.40 7.81
C LEU A 43 7.49 -2.86 7.54
N ALA A 44 7.72 -1.59 7.85
CA ALA A 44 9.05 -0.98 7.70
C ALA A 44 10.06 -1.62 8.65
N GLU A 45 9.68 -1.85 9.89
CA GLU A 45 10.56 -2.48 10.90
C GLU A 45 10.90 -3.92 10.54
N GLU A 46 9.95 -4.65 9.97
CA GLU A 46 10.17 -6.02 9.50
C GLU A 46 11.09 -6.06 8.29
N ALA A 47 11.00 -5.05 7.41
CA ALA A 47 11.81 -4.98 6.19
C ALA A 47 13.24 -4.57 6.47
N GLU A 48 13.46 -3.68 7.43
CA GLU A 48 14.80 -3.18 7.78
C GLU A 48 15.00 -3.21 9.29
N ALA A 49 15.91 -4.04 9.75
CA ALA A 49 16.23 -4.18 11.16
C ALA A 49 16.79 -2.85 11.72
N GLY A 50 16.26 -2.44 12.86
CA GLY A 50 16.66 -1.19 13.49
C GLY A 50 15.99 0.05 12.96
N PHE A 51 15.07 -0.09 11.98
CA PHE A 51 14.29 1.02 11.49
C PHE A 51 13.10 1.26 12.44
N HIS A 52 13.09 2.42 13.09
CA HIS A 52 12.04 2.80 14.02
C HIS A 52 11.24 3.96 13.42
N GLY A 53 10.11 3.64 12.78
CA GLY A 53 9.27 4.63 12.13
C GLY A 53 8.61 5.57 13.14
N VAL A 54 8.64 6.87 12.86
CA VAL A 54 8.02 7.90 13.71
C VAL A 54 6.95 8.69 12.96
N ASP A 55 6.96 8.65 11.63
CA ASP A 55 6.01 9.40 10.81
C ASP A 55 5.69 8.61 9.55
N VAL A 56 4.44 8.68 9.10
CA VAL A 56 3.94 7.88 7.98
C VAL A 56 3.12 8.74 7.03
N ALA A 57 3.42 8.63 5.73
CA ALA A 57 2.54 9.10 4.67
C ALA A 57 1.90 7.88 4.03
N ARG A 58 0.66 7.60 4.36
CA ARG A 58 -0.06 6.44 3.85
C ARG A 58 -0.93 6.85 2.67
N ASP A 59 -0.82 6.10 1.57
CA ASP A 59 -1.73 6.26 0.44
C ASP A 59 -3.18 6.06 0.90
N ARG A 60 -4.07 6.89 0.41
CA ARG A 60 -5.48 6.85 0.80
C ARG A 60 -6.12 5.50 0.54
N ALA A 61 -5.75 4.84 -0.56
CA ALA A 61 -6.23 3.50 -0.89
C ALA A 61 -5.53 2.39 -0.11
N GLY A 62 -4.38 2.68 0.53
CA GLY A 62 -3.64 1.72 1.33
C GLY A 62 -2.70 0.81 0.54
N PHE A 63 -2.41 1.11 -0.71
CA PHE A 63 -1.50 0.29 -1.53
C PHE A 63 -0.02 0.53 -1.21
N ALA A 64 0.29 1.68 -0.65
CA ALA A 64 1.67 2.07 -0.37
C ALA A 64 1.73 3.05 0.80
N ALA A 65 2.92 3.18 1.37
CA ALA A 65 3.19 4.16 2.42
C ALA A 65 4.66 4.54 2.40
N LEU A 66 4.94 5.75 2.85
CA LEU A 66 6.28 6.26 3.05
C LEU A 66 6.49 6.44 4.54
N VAL A 67 7.48 5.75 5.11
CA VAL A 67 7.74 5.76 6.56
C VAL A 67 9.06 6.48 6.82
N ARG A 68 9.03 7.42 7.75
CA ARG A 68 10.21 8.18 8.17
C ARG A 68 10.61 7.75 9.58
N ASN A 69 11.91 7.55 9.80
CA ASN A 69 12.42 7.30 11.15
C ASN A 69 12.88 8.61 11.83
N GLY A 70 13.34 8.50 13.09
CA GLY A 70 13.78 9.67 13.85
C GLY A 70 15.04 10.34 13.32
N GLU A 71 15.80 9.67 12.48
CA GLU A 71 17.03 10.18 11.86
C GLU A 71 16.78 10.83 10.50
N GLY A 72 15.53 10.87 10.05
CA GLY A 72 15.16 11.43 8.75
C GLY A 72 15.26 10.48 7.57
N ARG A 73 15.60 9.22 7.79
CA ARG A 73 15.62 8.21 6.74
C ARG A 73 14.19 7.82 6.35
N LEU A 74 14.02 7.54 5.07
CA LEU A 74 12.71 7.20 4.49
C LEU A 74 12.75 5.78 3.92
N LEU A 75 11.67 5.05 4.15
CA LEU A 75 11.46 3.73 3.59
C LEU A 75 10.11 3.71 2.86
N LEU A 76 10.13 3.32 1.60
CA LEU A 76 8.92 3.21 0.80
C LEU A 76 8.43 1.77 0.83
N VAL A 77 7.20 1.58 1.30
CA VAL A 77 6.54 0.27 1.41
C VAL A 77 5.37 0.23 0.44
N ARG A 78 5.27 -0.84 -0.35
CA ARG A 78 4.14 -1.02 -1.26
C ARG A 78 3.68 -2.46 -1.30
N ALA A 79 2.42 -2.66 -1.62
CA ALA A 79 1.87 -3.98 -1.88
C ALA A 79 2.42 -4.53 -3.20
N HIS A 80 2.89 -5.78 -3.18
CA HIS A 80 3.41 -6.47 -4.36
C HIS A 80 2.91 -7.91 -4.34
N GLY A 81 1.90 -8.20 -5.16
CA GLY A 81 1.21 -9.49 -5.10
C GLY A 81 0.57 -9.71 -3.75
N ASN A 82 0.87 -10.81 -3.08
CA ASN A 82 0.38 -11.13 -1.74
C ASN A 82 1.28 -10.62 -0.62
N HIS A 83 2.36 -9.92 -0.96
CA HIS A 83 3.37 -9.48 -0.01
C HIS A 83 3.55 -7.97 -0.07
N PHE A 84 4.29 -7.45 0.90
CA PHE A 84 4.73 -6.06 0.88
C PHE A 84 6.21 -6.02 0.56
N ALA A 85 6.59 -5.12 -0.36
CA ALA A 85 7.97 -4.84 -0.69
C ALA A 85 8.35 -3.49 -0.12
N ALA A 86 9.57 -3.35 0.36
CA ALA A 86 10.09 -2.10 0.91
C ALA A 86 11.44 -1.77 0.26
N ARG A 87 11.65 -0.49 0.00
CA ARG A 87 12.91 0.02 -0.56
C ARG A 87 13.31 1.29 0.16
N PRO A 88 14.59 1.43 0.56
CA PRO A 88 15.04 2.70 1.12
C PRO A 88 14.97 3.80 0.07
N VAL A 89 14.58 4.99 0.52
CA VAL A 89 14.50 6.17 -0.34
C VAL A 89 15.82 6.92 -0.20
N ASP A 90 16.53 7.06 -1.32
CA ASP A 90 17.79 7.77 -1.40
C ASP A 90 17.76 8.80 -2.55
N ALA A 91 18.90 9.38 -2.86
CA ALA A 91 18.99 10.38 -3.92
C ALA A 91 18.65 9.84 -5.32
N SER A 92 18.63 8.52 -5.52
CA SER A 92 18.25 7.90 -6.80
C SER A 92 16.74 7.88 -7.02
N VAL A 93 15.93 8.09 -5.99
CA VAL A 93 14.48 8.12 -6.09
C VAL A 93 14.04 9.53 -6.50
N VAL A 94 13.27 9.61 -7.59
CA VAL A 94 12.74 10.88 -8.09
C VAL A 94 11.33 11.07 -7.55
N ALA A 95 11.12 12.18 -6.85
CA ALA A 95 9.81 12.56 -6.30
C ALA A 95 9.19 13.66 -7.15
N ARG A 96 7.92 13.49 -7.50
CA ARG A 96 7.16 14.48 -8.23
C ARG A 96 5.83 14.73 -7.54
N LEU A 97 5.49 16.00 -7.36
CA LEU A 97 4.20 16.40 -6.79
C LEU A 97 3.24 16.74 -7.91
N ASP A 98 2.08 16.10 -7.92
CA ASP A 98 0.98 16.40 -8.83
C ASP A 98 -0.29 16.56 -8.02
N LYS A 99 -0.69 17.81 -7.77
CA LYS A 99 -1.84 18.17 -6.92
C LYS A 99 -1.73 17.53 -5.53
N ASN A 100 -2.58 16.54 -5.24
CA ASN A 100 -2.61 15.82 -3.96
C ASN A 100 -1.87 14.50 -4.01
N PHE A 101 -1.16 14.23 -5.12
CA PHE A 101 -0.44 12.98 -5.33
C PHE A 101 1.07 13.21 -5.24
N LEU A 102 1.73 12.32 -4.54
CA LEU A 102 3.18 12.25 -4.51
C LEU A 102 3.60 11.02 -5.31
N ILE A 103 4.34 11.24 -6.39
CA ILE A 103 4.78 10.16 -7.29
C ILE A 103 6.26 9.93 -7.06
N LEU A 104 6.61 8.72 -6.63
CA LEU A 104 7.99 8.31 -6.38
C LEU A 104 8.42 7.30 -7.43
N THR A 105 9.46 7.64 -8.18
CA THR A 105 10.02 6.76 -9.21
C THR A 105 11.36 6.23 -8.72
N THR A 106 11.46 4.91 -8.58
CA THR A 106 12.69 4.24 -8.17
C THR A 106 13.47 3.77 -9.40
N PRO A 107 14.81 3.63 -9.31
CA PRO A 107 15.59 3.05 -10.40
C PRO A 107 15.38 1.54 -10.56
N ASP A 108 14.79 0.88 -9.58
CA ASP A 108 14.51 -0.54 -9.60
C ASP A 108 13.32 -0.83 -10.52
N ARG A 109 13.55 -1.58 -11.58
CA ARG A 109 12.50 -1.93 -12.57
C ARG A 109 11.39 -2.75 -11.94
N THR A 110 11.71 -3.61 -11.01
CA THR A 110 10.73 -4.46 -10.33
C THR A 110 9.82 -3.65 -9.42
N PHE A 111 10.39 -2.68 -8.72
CA PHE A 111 9.63 -1.82 -7.82
C PHE A 111 8.88 -0.71 -8.57
N GLY A 112 9.53 -0.08 -9.55
CA GLY A 112 8.91 0.88 -10.45
C GLY A 112 8.52 2.19 -9.79
N SER A 113 7.40 2.76 -10.25
CA SER A 113 6.84 4.01 -9.73
C SER A 113 5.71 3.73 -8.76
N VAL A 114 5.64 4.53 -7.71
CA VAL A 114 4.58 4.44 -6.69
C VAL A 114 3.91 5.80 -6.59
N THR A 115 2.58 5.82 -6.67
CA THR A 115 1.78 7.03 -6.50
C THR A 115 1.06 6.97 -5.16
N LEU A 116 1.29 7.99 -4.34
CA LEU A 116 0.68 8.14 -3.03
C LEU A 116 -0.33 9.27 -3.06
N GLN A 117 -1.58 8.95 -2.77
CA GLN A 117 -2.62 9.97 -2.61
C GLN A 117 -2.62 10.44 -1.16
N LEU A 118 -1.99 11.58 -0.91
CA LEU A 118 -1.76 12.10 0.43
C LEU A 118 -2.63 13.32 0.79
N GLY A 119 -3.41 13.81 -0.15
CA GLY A 119 -4.25 14.98 0.07
C GLY A 119 -3.42 16.21 0.41
N LYS A 120 -3.76 16.88 1.50
CA LYS A 120 -3.08 18.10 1.94
C LYS A 120 -1.62 17.88 2.32
N ASP A 121 -1.25 16.68 2.72
CA ASP A 121 0.09 16.36 3.20
C ASP A 121 1.08 16.12 2.07
N ALA A 122 0.61 16.01 0.81
CA ALA A 122 1.48 15.73 -0.34
C ALA A 122 2.58 16.78 -0.50
N GLY A 123 2.24 18.06 -0.34
CA GLY A 123 3.20 19.16 -0.45
C GLY A 123 4.28 19.10 0.61
N MET A 124 3.92 18.79 1.84
CA MET A 124 4.87 18.65 2.95
C MET A 124 5.86 17.52 2.70
N TRP A 125 5.37 16.37 2.27
CA TRP A 125 6.22 15.22 1.99
C TRP A 125 7.11 15.45 0.76
N ALA A 126 6.61 16.15 -0.26
CA ALA A 126 7.41 16.55 -1.42
C ALA A 126 8.56 17.47 -1.01
N SER A 127 8.32 18.40 -0.10
CA SER A 127 9.36 19.29 0.44
C SER A 127 10.44 18.50 1.17
N ARG A 128 10.04 17.54 2.00
CA ARG A 128 10.98 16.66 2.71
C ARG A 128 11.84 15.84 1.75
N MET A 129 11.24 15.35 0.67
CA MET A 129 11.95 14.61 -0.36
C MET A 129 12.97 15.49 -1.10
N ARG A 130 12.64 16.75 -1.35
CA ARG A 130 13.57 17.70 -1.99
C ARG A 130 14.77 17.98 -1.11
N GLU A 131 14.58 18.17 0.19
CA GLU A 131 15.67 18.35 1.14
C GLU A 131 16.60 17.14 1.14
N PHE A 132 16.05 15.95 1.06
CA PHE A 132 16.80 14.71 1.01
C PHE A 132 17.65 14.63 -0.27
N ASN A 133 17.10 15.04 -1.40
CA ASN A 133 17.80 15.00 -2.70
C ASN A 133 18.83 16.11 -2.85
N CYS A 134 18.66 17.21 -2.15
CA CYS A 134 19.61 18.33 -2.18
C CYS A 134 20.77 18.18 -1.17
N GLY A 135 20.62 17.26 -0.22
CA GLY A 135 21.64 16.94 0.77
C GLY A 135 22.53 15.76 0.36
#